data_a9f33fd557b2399401f1cb6563779690
#
_entry.id   a9f33fd557b2399401f1cb6563779690
#
_cell.length_a   1.000
_cell.length_b   1.000
_cell.length_c   1.000
_cell.angle_alpha   90.00
_cell.angle_beta   90.00
_cell.angle_gamma   90.00
#
_symmetry.space_group_name_H-M   'P 1'
#
loop_
_entity.id
_entity.type
_entity.pdbx_description
1 polymer ?
#
loop_
_entity_poly.entity_id
_entity_poly.type
_entity_poly.pdbx_seq_one_letter_code
_entity_poly.pdbx_strand_id
1 'polypeptide(L)'
;MEIVYHIKPFAELSVGELHAAASLRERVFYLEQHVTTLDADEKDPFSLFLWAECEGQTVGFLRMIPRGIAYAEPSIGRVCVARTYRRRGICREMVSRAIGYMVREWQIG
;
A
#
# COMPACT_ATOMS: atom_id res chain seq x y z
N MET A 1 14.40 11.53 -11.31
CA MET A 1 13.49 10.39 -11.26
C MET A 1 12.24 10.80 -10.51
N GLU A 2 11.12 10.75 -11.19
CA GLU A 2 9.86 11.22 -10.62
C GLU A 2 9.05 10.07 -10.06
N ILE A 3 8.54 10.24 -8.85
CA ILE A 3 7.66 9.26 -8.21
C ILE A 3 6.25 9.82 -8.21
N VAL A 4 5.30 9.03 -8.74
CA VAL A 4 3.89 9.40 -8.77
C VAL A 4 3.14 8.52 -7.76
N TYR A 5 2.29 9.13 -6.95
CA TYR A 5 1.56 8.43 -5.90
C TYR A 5 0.09 8.34 -6.25
N HIS A 6 -0.49 7.15 -6.00
CA HIS A 6 -1.90 6.89 -6.30
C HIS A 6 -2.61 6.35 -5.07
N ILE A 7 -3.89 6.68 -4.94
CA ILE A 7 -4.75 6.12 -3.90
C ILE A 7 -6.05 5.71 -4.57
N LYS A 8 -6.44 4.44 -4.41
CA LYS A 8 -7.72 3.94 -4.93
C LYS A 8 -8.34 2.92 -3.99
N PRO A 9 -9.68 2.91 -3.87
CA PRO A 9 -10.34 1.80 -3.20
C PRO A 9 -10.13 0.52 -4.00
N PHE A 10 -10.11 -0.61 -3.33
CA PHE A 10 -9.88 -1.90 -3.97
C PHE A 10 -10.79 -2.12 -5.18
N ALA A 11 -12.08 -1.79 -5.03
CA ALA A 11 -13.06 -2.03 -6.09
C ALA A 11 -12.81 -1.22 -7.37
N GLU A 12 -12.01 -0.16 -7.27
CA GLU A 12 -11.71 0.71 -8.42
C GLU A 12 -10.37 0.41 -9.08
N LEU A 13 -9.63 -0.57 -8.55
CA LEU A 13 -8.34 -0.94 -9.14
C LEU A 13 -8.55 -1.65 -10.46
N SER A 14 -7.69 -1.34 -11.43
CA SER A 14 -7.62 -2.13 -12.65
C SER A 14 -6.95 -3.46 -12.33
N VAL A 15 -7.14 -4.44 -13.22
CA VAL A 15 -6.48 -5.73 -13.09
C VAL A 15 -4.98 -5.56 -13.04
N GLY A 16 -4.43 -4.66 -13.88
CA GLY A 16 -2.99 -4.39 -13.89
C GLY A 16 -2.50 -3.78 -12.62
N GLU A 17 -3.27 -2.84 -12.06
CA GLU A 17 -2.89 -2.20 -10.79
C GLU A 17 -2.88 -3.21 -9.65
N LEU A 18 -3.90 -4.07 -9.59
CA LEU A 18 -3.97 -5.11 -8.58
C LEU A 18 -2.81 -6.10 -8.71
N HIS A 19 -2.53 -6.51 -9.94
CA HIS A 19 -1.43 -7.45 -10.20
C HIS A 19 -0.08 -6.86 -9.80
N ALA A 20 0.15 -5.59 -10.15
CA ALA A 20 1.42 -4.92 -9.82
C ALA A 20 1.61 -4.82 -8.30
N ALA A 21 0.54 -4.47 -7.59
CA ALA A 21 0.60 -4.40 -6.12
C ALA A 21 0.88 -5.78 -5.52
N ALA A 22 0.17 -6.81 -6.00
CA ALA A 22 0.36 -8.17 -5.49
C ALA A 22 1.78 -8.68 -5.76
N SER A 23 2.32 -8.39 -6.96
CA SER A 23 3.67 -8.80 -7.31
C SER A 23 4.72 -8.17 -6.42
N LEU A 24 4.60 -6.87 -6.15
CA LEU A 24 5.53 -6.18 -5.27
C LEU A 24 5.46 -6.75 -3.85
N ARG A 25 4.25 -6.94 -3.32
CA ARG A 25 4.04 -7.47 -1.98
C ARG A 25 4.65 -8.86 -1.83
N GLU A 26 4.43 -9.73 -2.83
CA GLU A 26 4.97 -11.07 -2.79
C GLU A 26 6.50 -11.05 -2.82
N ARG A 27 7.08 -10.18 -3.66
CA ARG A 27 8.53 -10.06 -3.76
C ARG A 27 9.14 -9.63 -2.43
N VAL A 28 8.53 -8.64 -1.77
CA VAL A 28 9.06 -8.13 -0.51
C VAL A 28 8.78 -9.08 0.65
N PHE A 29 7.52 -9.48 0.82
CA PHE A 29 7.15 -10.20 2.04
C PHE A 29 7.47 -11.67 1.96
N TYR A 30 7.33 -12.29 0.79
CA TYR A 30 7.62 -13.71 0.67
C TYR A 30 9.09 -13.96 0.28
N LEU A 31 9.55 -13.39 -0.82
CA LEU A 31 10.88 -13.71 -1.32
C LEU A 31 12.00 -13.11 -0.49
N GLU A 32 11.84 -11.88 0.00
CA GLU A 32 12.89 -11.23 0.80
C GLU A 32 12.78 -11.55 2.29
N GLN A 33 11.57 -11.50 2.85
CA GLN A 33 11.37 -11.61 4.30
C GLN A 33 10.90 -12.99 4.72
N HIS A 34 10.60 -13.87 3.77
CA HIS A 34 10.19 -15.26 4.04
C HIS A 34 8.93 -15.36 4.90
N VAL A 35 8.03 -14.39 4.77
CA VAL A 35 6.74 -14.45 5.45
C VAL A 35 5.88 -15.49 4.72
N THR A 36 5.41 -16.48 5.45
CA THR A 36 4.69 -17.62 4.85
C THR A 36 3.17 -17.59 5.09
N THR A 37 2.66 -16.58 5.79
CA THR A 37 1.22 -16.39 5.92
C THR A 37 0.68 -15.70 4.66
N LEU A 38 -0.64 -15.74 4.47
CA LEU A 38 -1.24 -15.11 3.31
C LEU A 38 -0.98 -13.60 3.31
N ASP A 39 -0.41 -13.11 2.22
CA ASP A 39 -0.19 -11.69 2.06
C ASP A 39 -1.46 -10.99 1.57
N ALA A 40 -2.04 -11.49 0.48
CA ALA A 40 -3.35 -11.04 0.03
C ALA A 40 -4.39 -11.75 0.89
N ASP A 41 -5.09 -11.00 1.72
CA ASP A 41 -6.02 -11.58 2.68
C ASP A 41 -7.41 -10.96 2.55
N GLU A 42 -8.32 -11.37 3.44
CA GLU A 42 -9.71 -10.95 3.40
C GLU A 42 -9.90 -9.46 3.71
N LYS A 43 -8.86 -8.79 4.15
CA LYS A 43 -8.93 -7.34 4.43
C LYS A 43 -8.69 -6.50 3.19
N ASP A 44 -8.04 -7.06 2.16
CA ASP A 44 -7.75 -6.30 0.95
C ASP A 44 -9.01 -5.71 0.29
N PRO A 45 -10.11 -6.46 0.11
CA PRO A 45 -11.30 -5.89 -0.54
C PRO A 45 -11.91 -4.70 0.19
N PHE A 46 -11.64 -4.53 1.48
CA PHE A 46 -12.17 -3.43 2.27
C PHE A 46 -11.18 -2.27 2.40
N SER A 47 -10.02 -2.38 1.76
CA SER A 47 -8.92 -1.42 1.94
C SER A 47 -8.83 -0.43 0.81
N LEU A 48 -8.15 0.69 1.09
CA LEU A 48 -7.66 1.57 0.04
C LEU A 48 -6.20 1.22 -0.19
N PHE A 49 -5.81 1.14 -1.46
CA PHE A 49 -4.42 0.91 -1.85
C PHE A 49 -3.77 2.24 -2.17
N LEU A 50 -2.62 2.48 -1.56
CA LEU A 50 -1.76 3.60 -1.89
C LEU A 50 -0.47 3.03 -2.44
N TRP A 51 -0.06 3.50 -3.62
CA TRP A 51 1.19 3.01 -4.18
C TRP A 51 1.99 4.11 -4.83
N ALA A 52 3.29 3.86 -4.93
CA ALA A 52 4.25 4.73 -5.58
C ALA A 52 4.65 4.10 -6.90
N GLU A 53 4.68 4.90 -7.94
CA GLU A 53 5.01 4.46 -9.30
C GLU A 53 6.19 5.25 -9.82
N CYS A 54 7.14 4.55 -10.43
CA CYS A 54 8.28 5.18 -11.08
C CYS A 54 8.46 4.54 -12.44
N GLU A 55 8.42 5.37 -13.49
CA GLU A 55 8.61 4.92 -14.87
C GLU A 55 7.69 3.74 -15.23
N GLY A 56 6.43 3.84 -14.81
CA GLY A 56 5.43 2.83 -15.11
C GLY A 56 5.47 1.60 -14.24
N GLN A 57 6.34 1.54 -13.25
CA GLN A 57 6.47 0.39 -12.35
C GLN A 57 6.02 0.76 -10.95
N THR A 58 5.31 -0.15 -10.29
CA THR A 58 4.94 0.01 -8.90
C THR A 58 6.14 -0.33 -8.03
N VAL A 59 6.64 0.68 -7.31
CA VAL A 59 7.87 0.55 -6.52
C VAL A 59 7.64 0.67 -5.02
N GLY A 60 6.44 1.05 -4.60
CA GLY A 60 6.08 1.12 -3.19
C GLY A 60 4.60 0.89 -3.01
N PHE A 61 4.22 0.41 -1.82
CA PHE A 61 2.83 0.07 -1.55
C PHE A 61 2.54 0.13 -0.06
N LEU A 62 1.30 0.54 0.28
CA LEU A 62 0.72 0.28 1.59
C LEU A 62 -0.79 0.16 1.42
N ARG A 63 -1.45 -0.46 2.39
CA ARG A 63 -2.91 -0.46 2.40
C ARG A 63 -3.42 0.28 3.62
N MET A 64 -4.50 1.03 3.42
CA MET A 64 -5.21 1.72 4.49
C MET A 64 -6.49 0.97 4.77
N ILE A 65 -6.68 0.54 6.02
CA ILE A 65 -7.82 -0.28 6.41
C ILE A 65 -8.75 0.56 7.28
N PRO A 66 -10.03 0.69 6.88
CA PRO A 66 -11.00 1.45 7.66
C PRO A 66 -11.24 0.81 9.04
N ARG A 67 -11.78 1.62 9.96
CA ARG A 67 -12.12 1.11 11.28
C ARG A 67 -13.08 -0.06 11.18
N GLY A 68 -12.95 -1.00 12.10
CA GLY A 68 -13.88 -2.11 12.22
C GLY A 68 -13.56 -3.31 11.36
N ILE A 69 -12.50 -3.25 10.52
CA ILE A 69 -12.12 -4.37 9.68
C ILE A 69 -11.01 -5.18 10.35
N ALA A 70 -9.88 -4.55 10.65
CA ALA A 70 -8.77 -5.21 11.35
C ALA A 70 -8.81 -4.87 12.83
N TYR A 71 -9.03 -3.60 13.14
CA TYR A 71 -9.04 -3.09 14.51
C TYR A 71 -10.19 -2.11 14.66
N ALA A 72 -10.43 -1.67 15.91
CA ALA A 72 -11.45 -0.64 16.19
C ALA A 72 -11.10 0.68 15.49
N GLU A 73 -9.80 0.98 15.38
CA GLU A 73 -9.32 2.18 14.70
C GLU A 73 -8.89 1.88 13.28
N PRO A 74 -8.84 2.89 12.40
CA PRO A 74 -8.22 2.73 11.08
C PRO A 74 -6.76 2.38 11.23
N SER A 75 -6.20 1.67 10.25
CA SER A 75 -4.81 1.24 10.31
C SER A 75 -4.14 1.31 8.96
N ILE A 76 -2.81 1.32 8.99
CA ILE A 76 -1.97 1.25 7.80
C ILE A 76 -1.16 -0.03 7.92
N GLY A 77 -1.11 -0.81 6.87
CA GLY A 77 -0.37 -2.05 6.88
C GLY A 77 0.25 -2.41 5.54
N ARG A 78 0.98 -3.49 5.53
CA ARG A 78 1.66 -4.01 4.32
C ARG A 78 2.53 -2.96 3.66
N VAL A 79 3.22 -2.13 4.46
CA VAL A 79 4.08 -1.07 3.92
C VAL A 79 5.33 -1.74 3.34
N CYS A 80 5.60 -1.48 2.07
CA CYS A 80 6.80 -2.03 1.45
C CYS A 80 7.31 -1.14 0.31
N VAL A 81 8.60 -1.23 0.04
CA VAL A 81 9.25 -0.51 -1.05
C VAL A 81 10.18 -1.49 -1.74
N ALA A 82 10.18 -1.47 -3.07
CA ALA A 82 11.05 -2.32 -3.87
C ALA A 82 12.51 -2.08 -3.48
N ARG A 83 13.29 -3.14 -3.41
CA ARG A 83 14.64 -3.11 -2.86
C ARG A 83 15.52 -2.01 -3.44
N THR A 84 15.50 -1.85 -4.78
CA THR A 84 16.34 -0.87 -5.45
C THR A 84 15.87 0.57 -5.28
N TYR A 85 14.70 0.77 -4.70
CA TYR A 85 14.14 2.11 -4.49
C TYR A 85 14.14 2.54 -3.03
N ARG A 86 14.76 1.78 -2.15
CA ARG A 86 14.82 2.11 -0.71
C ARG A 86 15.79 3.24 -0.47
N ARG A 87 15.63 3.90 0.70
CA ARG A 87 16.47 5.01 1.13
C ARG A 87 16.30 6.25 0.25
N ARG A 88 15.14 6.41 -0.37
CA ARG A 88 14.83 7.59 -1.19
C ARG A 88 13.61 8.35 -0.66
N GLY A 89 13.16 8.03 0.57
CA GLY A 89 12.05 8.72 1.19
C GLY A 89 10.68 8.28 0.71
N ILE A 90 10.58 7.22 -0.10
CA ILE A 90 9.29 6.76 -0.66
C ILE A 90 8.36 6.26 0.46
N CYS A 91 8.89 5.46 1.39
CA CYS A 91 8.08 4.96 2.49
C CYS A 91 7.52 6.10 3.34
N ARG A 92 8.37 7.07 3.68
CA ARG A 92 7.95 8.22 4.46
C ARG A 92 6.87 9.02 3.74
N GLU A 93 7.05 9.22 2.44
CA GLU A 93 6.07 9.99 1.67
C GLU A 93 4.74 9.26 1.58
N MET A 94 4.76 7.94 1.37
CA MET A 94 3.53 7.15 1.32
C MET A 94 2.78 7.23 2.65
N VAL A 95 3.47 7.05 3.76
CA VAL A 95 2.84 7.09 5.08
C VAL A 95 2.28 8.49 5.35
N SER A 96 3.02 9.53 5.00
CA SER A 96 2.55 10.91 5.15
C SER A 96 1.27 11.15 4.36
N ARG A 97 1.22 10.69 3.12
CA ARG A 97 0.02 10.86 2.28
C ARG A 97 -1.15 10.04 2.81
N ALA A 98 -0.88 8.85 3.33
CA ALA A 98 -1.93 8.01 3.92
C ALA A 98 -2.54 8.69 5.13
N ILE A 99 -1.71 9.20 6.02
CA ILE A 99 -2.19 9.90 7.23
C ILE A 99 -3.00 11.13 6.82
N GLY A 100 -2.50 11.92 5.87
CA GLY A 100 -3.22 13.08 5.38
C GLY A 100 -4.58 12.74 4.80
N TYR A 101 -4.65 11.67 4.02
CA TYR A 101 -5.90 11.19 3.46
C TYR A 101 -6.88 10.79 4.57
N MET A 102 -6.41 10.02 5.54
CA MET A 102 -7.26 9.54 6.63
C MET A 102 -7.80 10.69 7.48
N VAL A 103 -6.98 11.70 7.72
CA VAL A 103 -7.41 12.88 8.47
C VAL A 103 -8.50 13.64 7.71
N ARG A 104 -8.31 13.84 6.41
CA ARG A 104 -9.28 14.60 5.59
C ARG A 104 -10.54 13.81 5.30
N GLU A 105 -10.38 12.55 4.87
CA GLU A 105 -11.51 11.78 4.34
C GLU A 105 -12.20 10.93 5.40
N TRP A 106 -11.45 10.42 6.37
CA TRP A 106 -12.01 9.57 7.42
C TRP A 106 -12.18 10.33 8.73
N GLN A 107 -11.79 11.59 8.76
CA GLN A 107 -12.00 12.49 9.90
C GLN A 107 -11.43 11.93 11.21
N ILE A 108 -10.28 11.28 11.13
CA ILE A 108 -9.57 10.87 12.34
C ILE A 108 -8.70 12.04 12.80
N GLY A 109 -8.54 12.16 14.11
CA GLY A 109 -7.79 13.30 14.59
C GLY A 109 -7.03 13.06 15.84
#